data_9075ae834d3368dd53f4b7f68bc12136
#
_entry.id   9075ae834d3368dd53f4b7f68bc12136
#
_cell.length_a   1.000
_cell.length_b   1.000
_cell.length_c   1.000
_cell.angle_alpha   90.00
_cell.angle_beta   90.00
_cell.angle_gamma   90.00
#
_symmetry.space_group_name_H-M   'P 1'
#
loop_
_entity.id
_entity.type
_entity.pdbx_description
1 polymer ?
#
loop_
_entity_poly.entity_id
_entity_poly.type
_entity_poly.pdbx_seq_one_letter_code
_entity_poly.pdbx_strand_id
1 'polypeptide(L)'
;MRDIDAIIGELQASYPGITAEQLGALHPGADDDGLWFFRYSESDIEIQLESSSGNAPLLMESSGLGERLLANTIPEAVAMVVAGLGILGSAA
;
A
#
# COMPACT_ATOMS: atom_id res chain seq x y z
N MET A 1 -14.97 -2.03 8.88
CA MET A 1 -13.62 -1.57 8.49
C MET A 1 -13.20 -2.27 7.22
N ARG A 2 -12.68 -1.53 6.27
CA ARG A 2 -12.17 -2.12 5.04
C ARG A 2 -10.79 -2.72 5.29
N ASP A 3 -10.40 -3.67 4.44
CA ASP A 3 -9.08 -4.30 4.57
C ASP A 3 -7.95 -3.28 4.45
N ILE A 4 -8.10 -2.27 3.58
CA ILE A 4 -7.07 -1.24 3.43
C ILE A 4 -6.85 -0.45 4.72
N ASP A 5 -7.90 -0.22 5.49
CA ASP A 5 -7.77 0.49 6.76
C ASP A 5 -6.96 -0.32 7.76
N ALA A 6 -7.17 -1.64 7.78
CA ALA A 6 -6.40 -2.55 8.63
C ALA A 6 -4.94 -2.61 8.18
N ILE A 7 -4.71 -2.63 6.86
CA ILE A 7 -3.35 -2.66 6.31
C ILE A 7 -2.59 -1.38 6.71
N ILE A 8 -3.20 -0.23 6.52
CA ILE A 8 -2.58 1.05 6.87
C ILE A 8 -2.28 1.09 8.36
N GLY A 9 -3.26 0.72 9.19
CA GLY A 9 -3.09 0.73 10.64
C GLY A 9 -1.95 -0.18 11.09
N GLU A 10 -1.88 -1.37 10.53
CA GLU A 10 -0.84 -2.33 10.87
C GLU A 10 0.54 -1.87 10.43
N LEU A 11 0.64 -1.32 9.22
CA LEU A 11 1.89 -0.80 8.72
C LEU A 11 2.40 0.36 9.55
N GLN A 12 1.54 1.31 9.88
CA GLN A 12 1.94 2.49 10.65
C GLN A 12 2.23 2.16 12.11
N ALA A 13 1.57 1.15 12.67
CA ALA A 13 1.85 0.71 14.03
C ALA A 13 3.23 0.05 14.13
N SER A 14 3.61 -0.73 13.13
CA SER A 14 4.90 -1.43 13.11
C SER A 14 6.02 -0.57 12.57
N TYR A 15 5.72 0.32 11.65
CA TYR A 15 6.71 1.17 10.98
C TYR A 15 6.19 2.61 10.92
N PRO A 16 6.36 3.39 11.99
CA PRO A 16 5.79 4.75 12.06
C PRO A 16 6.26 5.69 10.95
N GLY A 17 7.37 5.36 10.29
CA GLY A 17 7.87 6.16 9.17
C GLY A 17 7.12 5.96 7.87
N ILE A 18 6.19 5.02 7.82
CA ILE A 18 5.39 4.80 6.61
C ILE A 18 4.29 5.87 6.53
N THR A 19 4.19 6.49 5.37
CA THR A 19 3.09 7.40 5.06
C THR A 19 2.17 6.72 4.07
N ALA A 20 0.86 6.94 4.25
CA ALA A 20 -0.15 6.38 3.37
C ALA A 20 -1.07 7.50 2.92
N GLU A 21 -1.26 7.62 1.60
CA GLU A 21 -2.15 8.61 1.03
C GLU A 21 -3.11 7.94 0.07
N GLN A 22 -4.37 8.35 0.11
CA GLN A 22 -5.35 7.89 -0.85
C GLN A 22 -5.45 8.94 -1.97
N LEU A 23 -5.46 8.47 -3.22
CA LEU A 23 -5.69 9.35 -4.34
C LEU A 23 -7.16 9.79 -4.33
N GLY A 24 -7.39 11.06 -4.16
CA GLY A 24 -8.74 11.61 -4.16
C GLY A 24 -9.27 11.80 -5.56
N ALA A 25 -10.53 11.45 -5.77
CA ALA A 25 -11.20 11.70 -7.04
C ALA A 25 -11.42 13.19 -7.21
N LEU A 26 -11.00 13.74 -8.34
CA LEU A 26 -11.14 15.15 -8.63
C LEU A 26 -12.53 15.50 -9.16
N HIS A 27 -13.25 14.51 -9.68
CA HIS A 27 -14.56 14.70 -10.25
C HIS A 27 -15.57 13.72 -9.66
N PRO A 28 -16.79 14.16 -9.38
CA PRO A 28 -17.84 13.24 -8.93
C PRO A 28 -18.02 12.11 -9.95
N GLY A 29 -18.02 10.88 -9.46
CA GLY A 29 -18.17 9.72 -10.31
C GLY A 29 -16.88 9.14 -10.85
N ALA A 30 -15.73 9.77 -10.61
CA ALA A 30 -14.45 9.18 -10.94
C ALA A 30 -14.12 8.06 -9.96
N ASP A 31 -13.51 6.98 -10.46
CA ASP A 31 -13.21 5.80 -9.67
C ASP A 31 -11.77 5.78 -9.14
N ASP A 32 -11.23 6.96 -8.81
CA ASP A 32 -9.84 7.06 -8.41
C ASP A 32 -9.60 6.84 -6.92
N ASP A 33 -10.66 6.81 -6.13
CA ASP A 33 -10.55 6.65 -4.68
C ASP A 33 -10.19 5.23 -4.23
N GLY A 34 -9.99 4.33 -5.16
CA GLY A 34 -9.50 2.99 -4.88
C GLY A 34 -7.98 2.83 -4.95
N LEU A 35 -7.25 3.93 -4.98
CA LEU A 35 -5.79 3.92 -5.05
C LEU A 35 -5.18 4.50 -3.79
N TRP A 36 -4.19 3.77 -3.22
CA TRP A 36 -3.44 4.22 -2.05
C TRP A 36 -1.96 4.14 -2.34
N PHE A 37 -1.21 5.17 -1.90
CA PHE A 37 0.23 5.26 -2.10
C PHE A 37 0.95 5.19 -0.77
N PHE A 38 1.99 4.38 -0.70
CA PHE A 38 2.77 4.16 0.51
C PHE A 38 4.22 4.53 0.25
N ARG A 39 4.81 5.27 1.19
CA ARG A 39 6.22 5.63 1.17
C ARG A 39 6.81 5.42 2.56
N TYR A 40 8.10 5.20 2.63
CA TYR A 40 8.77 5.01 3.90
C TYR A 40 9.90 6.02 4.04
N SER A 41 9.74 6.95 5.00
CA SER A 41 10.77 7.89 5.41
C SER A 41 11.49 8.55 4.22
N GLU A 42 12.78 8.27 4.04
CA GLU A 42 13.60 8.90 3.00
C GLU A 42 13.72 8.06 1.73
N SER A 43 13.00 6.94 1.65
CA SER A 43 13.05 6.09 0.48
C SER A 43 12.39 6.76 -0.72
N ASP A 44 12.98 6.57 -1.90
CA ASP A 44 12.39 7.04 -3.15
C ASP A 44 11.37 6.07 -3.72
N ILE A 45 11.20 4.92 -3.08
CA ILE A 45 10.28 3.90 -3.56
C ILE A 45 8.87 4.23 -3.11
N GLU A 46 7.93 4.14 -4.05
CA GLU A 46 6.53 4.29 -3.77
C GLU A 46 5.82 3.00 -4.09
N ILE A 47 4.99 2.54 -3.17
CA ILE A 47 4.16 1.35 -3.38
C ILE A 47 2.72 1.81 -3.56
N GLN A 48 2.08 1.28 -4.60
CA GLN A 48 0.69 1.58 -4.90
C GLN A 48 -0.15 0.33 -4.63
N LEU A 49 -1.22 0.49 -3.86
CA LEU A 49 -2.23 -0.54 -3.68
C LEU A 49 -3.52 -0.08 -4.34
N GLU A 50 -4.15 -0.97 -5.09
CA GLU A 50 -5.38 -0.67 -5.80
C GLU A 50 -6.47 -1.66 -5.44
N SER A 51 -7.64 -1.15 -5.08
CA SER A 51 -8.83 -1.94 -4.86
C SER A 51 -10.05 -1.01 -4.87
N SER A 52 -11.00 -1.27 -5.74
CA SER A 52 -12.18 -0.43 -5.86
C SER A 52 -13.05 -0.44 -4.59
N SER A 53 -13.01 -1.51 -3.83
CA SER A 53 -13.80 -1.62 -2.59
C SER A 53 -12.98 -1.31 -1.34
N GLY A 54 -11.66 -1.22 -1.46
CA GLY A 54 -10.78 -1.11 -0.32
C GLY A 54 -10.56 -2.43 0.40
N ASN A 55 -11.02 -3.54 -0.17
CA ASN A 55 -10.90 -4.88 0.40
C ASN A 55 -10.08 -5.78 -0.52
N ALA A 56 -9.52 -6.83 0.06
CA ALA A 56 -8.78 -7.83 -0.71
C ALA A 56 -9.70 -8.49 -1.76
N PRO A 57 -9.16 -8.88 -2.90
CA PRO A 57 -7.75 -8.79 -3.28
C PRO A 57 -7.33 -7.36 -3.64
N LEU A 58 -6.07 -7.04 -3.36
CA LEU A 58 -5.50 -5.73 -3.71
C LEU A 58 -4.36 -5.93 -4.71
N LEU A 59 -4.32 -5.07 -5.70
CA LEU A 59 -3.24 -5.09 -6.69
C LEU A 59 -2.14 -4.16 -6.23
N MET A 60 -0.91 -4.68 -6.13
CA MET A 60 0.24 -3.89 -5.71
C MET A 60 1.17 -3.60 -6.88
N GLU A 61 1.60 -2.36 -6.99
CA GLU A 61 2.64 -1.96 -7.92
C GLU A 61 3.73 -1.23 -7.15
N SER A 62 4.97 -1.46 -7.54
CA SER A 62 6.12 -0.77 -6.96
C SER A 62 6.82 0.05 -8.03
N SER A 63 7.15 1.30 -7.71
CA SER A 63 7.89 2.16 -8.63
C SER A 63 9.28 1.60 -8.96
N GLY A 64 9.82 0.76 -8.09
CA GLY A 64 11.15 0.19 -8.29
C GLY A 64 11.19 -1.13 -9.02
N LEU A 65 10.07 -1.87 -9.07
CA LEU A 65 10.05 -3.23 -9.62
C LEU A 65 9.42 -3.37 -10.98
N GLY A 66 8.47 -2.51 -11.32
CA GLY A 66 7.77 -2.60 -12.59
C GLY A 66 6.86 -3.82 -12.70
N GLU A 67 6.64 -4.54 -11.62
CA GLU A 67 5.78 -5.72 -11.59
C GLU A 67 4.51 -5.45 -10.81
N ARG A 68 3.46 -6.18 -11.16
CA ARG A 68 2.20 -6.15 -10.44
C ARG A 68 2.04 -7.44 -9.67
N LEU A 69 1.70 -7.32 -8.40
CA LEU A 69 1.47 -8.46 -7.52
C LEU A 69 0.08 -8.36 -6.93
N LEU A 70 -0.53 -9.51 -6.69
CA LEU A 70 -1.87 -9.56 -6.12
C LEU A 70 -1.80 -10.04 -4.68
N ALA A 71 -2.33 -9.24 -3.77
CA ALA A 71 -2.45 -9.61 -2.36
C ALA A 71 -3.88 -10.06 -2.08
N ASN A 72 -4.03 -11.29 -1.64
CA ASN A 72 -5.35 -11.87 -1.39
C ASN A 72 -5.80 -11.74 0.06
N THR A 73 -4.89 -11.38 0.95
CA THR A 73 -5.19 -11.23 2.37
C THR A 73 -4.49 -10.01 2.94
N ILE A 74 -4.93 -9.56 4.10
CA ILE A 74 -4.29 -8.45 4.80
C ILE A 74 -2.82 -8.75 5.10
N PRO A 75 -2.45 -9.91 5.69
CA PRO A 75 -1.04 -10.21 5.94
C PRO A 75 -0.18 -10.22 4.68
N GLU A 76 -0.72 -10.72 3.56
CA GLU A 76 0.01 -10.69 2.30
C GLU A 76 0.28 -9.27 1.83
N ALA A 77 -0.74 -8.40 1.91
CA ALA A 77 -0.60 -7.01 1.50
C ALA A 77 0.44 -6.28 2.37
N VAL A 78 0.38 -6.48 3.68
CA VAL A 78 1.35 -5.88 4.60
C VAL A 78 2.77 -6.34 4.26
N ALA A 79 2.96 -7.65 4.08
CA ALA A 79 4.27 -8.19 3.75
C ALA A 79 4.80 -7.66 2.43
N MET A 80 3.93 -7.54 1.42
CA MET A 80 4.32 -7.02 0.12
C MET A 80 4.74 -5.56 0.18
N VAL A 81 4.00 -4.74 0.92
CA VAL A 81 4.35 -3.32 1.07
C VAL A 81 5.69 -3.19 1.79
N VAL A 82 5.89 -3.91 2.89
CA VAL A 82 7.13 -3.89 3.65
C VAL A 82 8.30 -4.32 2.78
N ALA A 83 8.16 -5.41 2.05
CA ALA A 83 9.20 -5.91 1.17
C ALA A 83 9.48 -4.92 0.03
N GLY A 84 8.42 -4.36 -0.56
CA GLY A 84 8.55 -3.41 -1.65
C GLY A 84 9.24 -2.11 -1.24
N LEU A 85 9.01 -1.67 -0.01
CA LEU A 85 9.66 -0.48 0.53
C LEU A 85 11.09 -0.74 1.01
N GLY A 86 11.53 -1.99 1.02
CA GLY A 86 12.88 -2.32 1.43
C GLY A 86 13.10 -2.32 2.93
N ILE A 87 12.04 -2.34 3.73
CA ILE A 87 12.15 -2.27 5.19
C ILE A 87 12.72 -3.55 5.77
N LEU A 88 12.44 -4.68 5.17
CA LEU A 88 12.85 -5.99 5.69
C LEU A 88 14.35 -6.13 5.87
N GLY A 89 15.12 -5.48 5.03
CA GLY A 89 16.56 -5.55 5.14
C GLY A 89 17.11 -5.00 6.44
N SER A 90 16.41 -4.07 7.05
CA SER A 90 16.84 -3.45 8.29
C SER A 90 16.53 -4.28 9.52
N ALA A 91 15.70 -5.30 9.38
CA ALA A 91 15.32 -6.16 10.49
C ALA A 91 16.32 -7.28 10.77
N ALA A 92 17.27 -7.42 9.92
CA ALA A 92 18.26 -8.49 10.04
C ALA A 92 19.19 -8.29 11.23
#